data_407af9aca3ce6769ee8493e4497049a9
#
_entry.id   407af9aca3ce6769ee8493e4497049a9
#
_cell.length_a   1.000
_cell.length_b   1.000
_cell.length_c   1.000
_cell.angle_alpha   90.00
_cell.angle_beta   90.00
_cell.angle_gamma   90.00
#
_symmetry.space_group_name_H-M   'P 1'
#
loop_
_entity.id
_entity.type
_entity.pdbx_description
1 polymer ?
#
loop_
_entity_poly.entity_id
_entity_poly.type
_entity_poly.pdbx_seq_one_letter_code
_entity_poly.pdbx_strand_id
1 'polypeptide(L)'
;MLTTRQWAESILLADCPYEDLTTVGLGIEENCGTVSASLKAPGIAAGIDLAREIFLAAGASVEVFAKDGDSLAARVPFLCARGSAQALHAAYKTAQCVMEYAGGIAERTRAMVDAARSVNPQAVVAGTRKHYPGGKRIALAGLLAGVERLEHLAAGARAEFEAGE
;
A
#
# COMPACT_ATOMS: atom_id res chain seq x y z
N MET A 1 13.30 -4.23 -14.47
CA MET A 1 12.19 -4.13 -13.50
C MET A 1 12.22 -2.72 -12.93
N LEU A 2 11.07 -1.99 -12.87
CA LEU A 2 11.03 -0.65 -12.30
C LEU A 2 11.32 -0.69 -10.80
N THR A 3 12.11 0.25 -10.30
CA THR A 3 12.25 0.51 -8.86
C THR A 3 10.91 0.99 -8.29
N THR A 4 10.75 1.00 -6.96
CA THR A 4 9.52 1.51 -6.34
C THR A 4 9.31 2.98 -6.66
N ARG A 5 10.39 3.76 -6.69
CA ARG A 5 10.37 5.17 -7.10
C ARG A 5 9.89 5.36 -8.54
N GLN A 6 10.50 4.66 -9.49
CA GLN A 6 10.08 4.72 -10.91
C GLN A 6 8.63 4.29 -11.12
N TRP A 7 8.16 3.29 -10.37
CA TRP A 7 6.76 2.89 -10.39
C TRP A 7 5.86 4.01 -9.85
N ALA A 8 6.19 4.63 -8.72
CA ALA A 8 5.43 5.74 -8.15
C ALA A 8 5.34 6.94 -9.12
N GLU A 9 6.45 7.30 -9.75
CA GLU A 9 6.50 8.33 -10.79
C GLU A 9 5.60 7.98 -11.98
N SER A 10 5.60 6.71 -12.41
CA SER A 10 4.78 6.27 -13.55
C SER A 10 3.28 6.33 -13.28
N ILE A 11 2.83 5.97 -12.07
CA ILE A 11 1.40 6.03 -11.74
C ILE A 11 0.93 7.46 -11.46
N LEU A 12 1.78 8.30 -10.89
CA LEU A 12 1.50 9.73 -10.75
C LEU A 12 1.34 10.40 -12.12
N LEU A 13 2.25 10.12 -13.05
CA LEU A 13 2.16 10.66 -14.40
C LEU A 13 0.92 10.16 -15.15
N ALA A 14 0.47 8.93 -14.87
CA ALA A 14 -0.74 8.40 -15.47
C ALA A 14 -2.03 9.02 -14.90
N ASP A 15 -2.05 9.34 -13.59
CA ASP A 15 -3.21 9.93 -12.90
C ASP A 15 -3.27 11.46 -13.02
N CYS A 16 -2.11 12.12 -12.87
CA CYS A 16 -1.95 13.56 -12.96
C CYS A 16 -0.83 13.91 -13.94
N PRO A 17 -1.08 13.80 -15.27
CA PRO A 17 -0.06 13.97 -16.30
C PRO A 17 0.41 15.42 -16.48
N TYR A 18 -0.34 16.34 -15.94
CA TYR A 18 -0.04 17.77 -15.93
C TYR A 18 -0.02 18.26 -14.48
N GLU A 19 -0.58 19.42 -14.22
CA GLU A 19 -0.76 19.99 -12.88
C GLU A 19 -2.19 19.70 -12.37
N ASP A 20 -2.38 19.72 -11.04
CA ASP A 20 -3.73 19.70 -10.48
C ASP A 20 -4.45 21.01 -10.81
N LEU A 21 -5.40 20.94 -11.74
CA LEU A 21 -6.11 22.10 -12.28
C LEU A 21 -6.88 22.88 -11.21
N THR A 22 -7.34 22.22 -10.17
CA THR A 22 -8.03 22.87 -9.05
C THR A 22 -7.06 23.72 -8.26
N THR A 23 -5.89 23.19 -7.96
CA THR A 23 -4.82 23.91 -7.24
C THR A 23 -4.37 25.14 -8.01
N VAL A 24 -4.09 24.98 -9.31
CA VAL A 24 -3.70 26.09 -10.21
C VAL A 24 -4.83 27.11 -10.34
N GLY A 25 -6.05 26.65 -10.54
CA GLY A 25 -7.23 27.53 -10.68
C GLY A 25 -7.54 28.37 -9.44
N LEU A 26 -7.13 27.90 -8.25
CA LEU A 26 -7.26 28.62 -6.99
C LEU A 26 -6.04 29.46 -6.65
N GLY A 27 -4.91 29.33 -7.36
CA GLY A 27 -3.65 30.04 -7.10
C GLY A 27 -3.03 29.68 -5.74
N ILE A 28 -3.11 28.40 -5.34
CA ILE A 28 -2.65 27.93 -4.01
C ILE A 28 -1.47 26.97 -4.09
N GLU A 29 -0.82 26.81 -5.25
CA GLU A 29 0.19 25.81 -5.56
C GLU A 29 1.31 25.75 -4.52
N GLU A 30 1.77 26.91 -4.09
CA GLU A 30 2.88 27.09 -3.15
C GLU A 30 2.45 27.05 -1.67
N ASN A 31 1.14 27.00 -1.40
CA ASN A 31 0.66 26.97 -0.02
C ASN A 31 1.08 25.65 0.64
N CYS A 32 1.72 25.75 1.81
CA CYS A 32 2.10 24.57 2.59
C CYS A 32 0.88 23.93 3.26
N GLY A 33 0.83 22.60 3.18
CA GLY A 33 -0.25 21.81 3.78
C GLY A 33 0.23 20.49 4.38
N THR A 34 -0.72 19.77 4.93
CA THR A 34 -0.52 18.43 5.51
C THR A 34 -1.68 17.52 5.15
N VAL A 35 -1.36 16.30 4.75
CA VAL A 35 -2.32 15.21 4.53
C VAL A 35 -2.00 14.08 5.48
N SER A 36 -3.00 13.58 6.21
CA SER A 36 -2.86 12.43 7.11
C SER A 36 -3.76 11.28 6.64
N ALA A 37 -3.21 10.08 6.63
CA ALA A 37 -3.97 8.86 6.37
C ALA A 37 -4.34 8.15 7.66
N SER A 38 -5.61 7.75 7.78
CA SER A 38 -6.14 6.93 8.88
C SER A 38 -7.23 6.00 8.36
N LEU A 39 -7.45 4.87 9.01
CA LEU A 39 -8.54 3.95 8.66
C LEU A 39 -9.88 4.49 9.17
N LYS A 40 -10.98 4.29 8.44
CA LYS A 40 -12.34 4.63 8.86
C LYS A 40 -12.88 3.66 9.92
N ALA A 41 -12.46 2.40 9.85
CA ALA A 41 -12.76 1.31 10.79
C ALA A 41 -11.45 0.62 11.16
N PRO A 42 -11.40 -0.15 12.29
CA PRO A 42 -10.22 -0.97 12.58
C PRO A 42 -9.91 -1.92 11.43
N GLY A 43 -8.63 -2.14 11.13
CA GLY A 43 -8.23 -2.96 9.99
C GLY A 43 -6.73 -3.19 9.89
N ILE A 44 -6.31 -3.81 8.80
CA ILE A 44 -4.90 -4.12 8.52
C ILE A 44 -4.31 -3.03 7.61
N ALA A 45 -3.22 -2.44 8.05
CA ALA A 45 -2.48 -1.48 7.24
C ALA A 45 -1.77 -2.19 6.08
N ALA A 46 -1.88 -1.66 4.86
CA ALA A 46 -1.16 -2.18 3.72
C ALA A 46 -0.95 -1.10 2.63
N GLY A 47 0.16 -1.22 1.90
CA GLY A 47 0.53 -0.27 0.86
C GLY A 47 1.11 1.04 1.39
N ILE A 48 1.51 1.10 2.66
CA ILE A 48 2.08 2.30 3.29
C ILE A 48 3.37 2.72 2.59
N ASP A 49 4.29 1.77 2.35
CA ASP A 49 5.56 2.07 1.67
C ASP A 49 5.33 2.54 0.23
N LEU A 50 4.33 1.99 -0.45
CA LEU A 50 3.96 2.41 -1.80
C LEU A 50 3.38 3.84 -1.80
N ALA A 51 2.48 4.13 -0.86
CA ALA A 51 1.90 5.46 -0.68
C ALA A 51 2.96 6.50 -0.30
N ARG A 52 3.91 6.15 0.57
CA ARG A 52 5.06 6.97 0.91
C ARG A 52 5.86 7.35 -0.33
N GLU A 53 6.19 6.39 -1.20
CA GLU A 53 6.95 6.66 -2.42
C GLU A 53 6.18 7.55 -3.41
N ILE A 54 4.84 7.46 -3.45
CA ILE A 54 4.00 8.34 -4.26
C ILE A 54 4.10 9.79 -3.78
N PHE A 55 3.96 10.05 -2.48
CA PHE A 55 4.11 11.39 -1.93
C PHE A 55 5.53 11.95 -2.12
N LEU A 56 6.56 11.11 -1.89
CA LEU A 56 7.95 11.51 -2.14
C LEU A 56 8.19 11.82 -3.63
N ALA A 57 7.56 11.06 -4.55
CA ALA A 57 7.66 11.30 -5.98
C ALA A 57 7.05 12.65 -6.39
N ALA A 58 5.98 13.06 -5.72
CA ALA A 58 5.34 14.35 -5.93
C ALA A 58 6.11 15.53 -5.27
N GLY A 59 7.14 15.27 -4.47
CA GLY A 59 7.94 16.29 -3.80
C GLY A 59 7.53 16.62 -2.36
N ALA A 60 6.60 15.86 -1.77
CA ALA A 60 6.25 15.99 -0.36
C ALA A 60 7.25 15.26 0.55
N SER A 61 7.36 15.69 1.81
CA SER A 61 7.99 14.93 2.89
C SER A 61 6.98 14.01 3.55
N VAL A 62 7.41 12.84 4.07
CA VAL A 62 6.50 11.84 4.64
C VAL A 62 7.05 11.28 5.94
N GLU A 63 6.19 11.26 6.96
CA GLU A 63 6.40 10.54 8.21
C GLU A 63 5.45 9.33 8.24
N VAL A 64 5.95 8.17 8.66
CA VAL A 64 5.19 6.92 8.76
C VAL A 64 5.22 6.44 10.20
N PHE A 65 4.05 6.08 10.75
CA PHE A 65 3.86 5.69 12.16
C PHE A 65 3.46 4.21 12.31
N ALA A 66 3.28 3.50 11.20
CA ALA A 66 2.96 2.07 11.18
C ALA A 66 3.60 1.42 9.95
N LYS A 67 3.63 0.11 9.92
CA LYS A 67 4.13 -0.70 8.78
C LYS A 67 3.02 -1.57 8.19
N ASP A 68 3.23 -2.04 6.97
CA ASP A 68 2.33 -3.01 6.34
C ASP A 68 2.21 -4.27 7.21
N GLY A 69 0.96 -4.70 7.44
CA GLY A 69 0.60 -5.83 8.29
C GLY A 69 0.18 -5.45 9.72
N ASP A 70 0.41 -4.22 10.17
CA ASP A 70 -0.03 -3.78 11.49
C ASP A 70 -1.55 -3.70 11.55
N SER A 71 -2.13 -4.16 12.68
CA SER A 71 -3.54 -3.95 13.00
C SER A 71 -3.73 -2.57 13.58
N LEU A 72 -4.52 -1.73 12.92
CA LEU A 72 -4.71 -0.33 13.30
C LEU A 72 -6.14 -0.09 13.81
N ALA A 73 -6.25 0.74 14.83
CA ALA A 73 -7.54 1.27 15.28
C ALA A 73 -8.07 2.33 14.30
N ALA A 74 -9.39 2.51 14.31
CA ALA A 74 -10.02 3.55 13.50
C ALA A 74 -9.53 4.95 13.89
N ARG A 75 -9.37 5.81 12.89
CA ARG A 75 -9.03 7.23 13.02
C ARG A 75 -7.68 7.55 13.68
N VAL A 76 -6.81 6.56 13.84
CA VAL A 76 -5.42 6.78 14.25
C VAL A 76 -4.58 7.04 13.00
N PRO A 77 -3.91 8.21 12.90
CA PRO A 77 -3.03 8.48 11.76
C PRO A 77 -1.86 7.49 11.71
N PHE A 78 -1.60 6.92 10.54
CA PHE A 78 -0.48 6.01 10.32
C PHE A 78 0.54 6.51 9.28
N LEU A 79 0.17 7.57 8.54
CA LEU A 79 1.04 8.27 7.61
C LEU A 79 0.67 9.75 7.62
N CYS A 80 1.68 10.61 7.55
CA CYS A 80 1.53 12.06 7.43
C CYS A 80 2.46 12.57 6.35
N ALA A 81 1.91 13.24 5.33
CA ALA A 81 2.66 13.89 4.27
C ALA A 81 2.55 15.42 4.40
N ARG A 82 3.66 16.13 4.19
CA ARG A 82 3.75 17.60 4.25
C ARG A 82 4.44 18.14 3.00
N GLY A 83 3.91 19.20 2.44
CA GLY A 83 4.48 19.82 1.23
C GLY A 83 3.61 20.95 0.71
N SER A 84 3.88 21.38 -0.51
CA SER A 84 3.04 22.35 -1.22
C SER A 84 1.68 21.73 -1.57
N ALA A 85 0.65 22.55 -1.73
CA ALA A 85 -0.67 22.10 -2.17
C ALA A 85 -0.58 21.36 -3.52
N GLN A 86 0.27 21.82 -4.43
CA GLN A 86 0.54 21.13 -5.70
C GLN A 86 1.00 19.68 -5.49
N ALA A 87 2.04 19.48 -4.65
CA ALA A 87 2.58 18.15 -4.37
C ALA A 87 1.56 17.24 -3.68
N LEU A 88 0.85 17.78 -2.69
CA LEU A 88 -0.12 17.01 -1.91
C LEU A 88 -1.34 16.63 -2.76
N HIS A 89 -1.91 17.54 -3.54
CA HIS A 89 -3.08 17.28 -4.37
C HIS A 89 -2.77 16.32 -5.52
N ALA A 90 -1.60 16.43 -6.14
CA ALA A 90 -1.18 15.47 -7.15
C ALA A 90 -1.07 14.03 -6.62
N ALA A 91 -0.67 13.86 -5.33
CA ALA A 91 -0.33 12.54 -4.79
C ALA A 91 -1.47 11.85 -4.01
N TYR A 92 -2.32 12.64 -3.28
CA TYR A 92 -3.14 12.06 -2.21
C TYR A 92 -4.18 11.04 -2.70
N LYS A 93 -4.81 11.25 -3.86
CA LYS A 93 -5.81 10.32 -4.38
C LYS A 93 -5.18 9.01 -4.83
N THR A 94 -4.09 9.10 -5.57
CA THR A 94 -3.34 7.91 -6.00
C THR A 94 -2.83 7.12 -4.81
N ALA A 95 -2.24 7.79 -3.81
CA ALA A 95 -1.79 7.17 -2.58
C ALA A 95 -2.94 6.53 -1.79
N GLN A 96 -4.09 7.21 -1.67
CA GLN A 96 -5.29 6.68 -1.05
C GLN A 96 -5.77 5.41 -1.75
N CYS A 97 -5.93 5.43 -3.08
CA CYS A 97 -6.34 4.27 -3.86
C CYS A 97 -5.41 3.07 -3.65
N VAL A 98 -4.10 3.29 -3.66
CA VAL A 98 -3.10 2.24 -3.43
C VAL A 98 -3.28 1.60 -2.06
N MET A 99 -3.45 2.40 -1.00
CA MET A 99 -3.67 1.89 0.36
C MET A 99 -5.01 1.19 0.50
N GLU A 100 -6.08 1.69 -0.12
CA GLU A 100 -7.42 1.08 -0.08
C GLU A 100 -7.42 -0.28 -0.79
N TYR A 101 -6.81 -0.39 -1.98
CA TYR A 101 -6.70 -1.67 -2.69
C TYR A 101 -5.82 -2.68 -1.94
N ALA A 102 -4.66 -2.26 -1.46
CA ALA A 102 -3.77 -3.12 -0.69
C ALA A 102 -4.42 -3.55 0.63
N GLY A 103 -5.07 -2.62 1.35
CA GLY A 103 -5.78 -2.88 2.60
C GLY A 103 -6.93 -3.87 2.43
N GLY A 104 -7.76 -3.72 1.39
CA GLY A 104 -8.83 -4.66 1.10
C GLY A 104 -8.32 -6.07 0.79
N ILE A 105 -7.18 -6.20 0.12
CA ILE A 105 -6.52 -7.49 -0.12
C ILE A 105 -5.96 -8.05 1.18
N ALA A 106 -5.32 -7.22 2.02
CA ALA A 106 -4.76 -7.62 3.30
C ALA A 106 -5.83 -8.16 4.26
N GLU A 107 -6.95 -7.44 4.40
CA GLU A 107 -8.10 -7.87 5.22
C GLU A 107 -8.65 -9.23 4.77
N ARG A 108 -8.85 -9.41 3.46
CA ARG A 108 -9.36 -10.67 2.93
C ARG A 108 -8.34 -11.80 3.12
N THR A 109 -7.07 -11.54 2.93
CA THR A 109 -5.99 -12.50 3.13
C THR A 109 -5.90 -12.91 4.59
N ARG A 110 -5.94 -11.95 5.53
CA ARG A 110 -5.94 -12.22 6.97
C ARG A 110 -7.11 -13.11 7.36
N ALA A 111 -8.33 -12.79 6.92
CA ALA A 111 -9.51 -13.59 7.22
C ALA A 111 -9.38 -15.04 6.71
N MET A 112 -8.76 -15.25 5.53
CA MET A 112 -8.49 -16.61 5.02
C MET A 112 -7.42 -17.34 5.83
N VAL A 113 -6.35 -16.65 6.24
CA VAL A 113 -5.29 -17.20 7.10
C VAL A 113 -5.86 -17.63 8.44
N ASP A 114 -6.63 -16.75 9.08
CA ASP A 114 -7.25 -17.04 10.38
C ASP A 114 -8.22 -18.23 10.31
N ALA A 115 -9.06 -18.28 9.26
CA ALA A 115 -9.97 -19.41 9.04
C ALA A 115 -9.21 -20.73 8.79
N ALA A 116 -8.15 -20.73 8.00
CA ALA A 116 -7.35 -21.92 7.74
C ALA A 116 -6.63 -22.40 9.01
N ARG A 117 -6.04 -21.47 9.76
CA ARG A 117 -5.27 -21.78 10.99
C ARG A 117 -6.16 -22.18 12.17
N SER A 118 -7.43 -21.79 12.18
CA SER A 118 -8.38 -22.27 13.19
C SER A 118 -8.61 -23.78 13.10
N VAL A 119 -8.43 -24.37 11.91
CA VAL A 119 -8.56 -25.82 11.65
C VAL A 119 -7.19 -26.52 11.71
N ASN A 120 -6.19 -25.92 11.09
CA ASN A 120 -4.81 -26.42 11.08
C ASN A 120 -3.85 -25.27 11.35
N PRO A 121 -3.24 -25.17 12.54
CA PRO A 121 -2.30 -24.09 12.89
C PRO A 121 -1.08 -23.98 11.97
N GLN A 122 -0.74 -25.04 11.23
CA GLN A 122 0.37 -25.07 10.27
C GLN A 122 -0.09 -24.76 8.82
N ALA A 123 -1.37 -24.44 8.63
CA ALA A 123 -1.88 -24.12 7.30
C ALA A 123 -1.18 -22.90 6.69
N VAL A 124 -0.77 -23.03 5.43
CA VAL A 124 -0.15 -21.95 4.63
C VAL A 124 -1.17 -21.48 3.58
N VAL A 125 -1.45 -20.19 3.58
CA VAL A 125 -2.27 -19.56 2.55
C VAL A 125 -1.35 -18.88 1.56
N ALA A 126 -1.28 -19.38 0.33
CA ALA A 126 -0.44 -18.88 -0.73
C ALA A 126 -1.27 -18.09 -1.78
N GLY A 127 -0.71 -16.98 -2.23
CA GLY A 127 -1.29 -16.20 -3.31
C GLY A 127 -0.96 -16.79 -4.69
N THR A 128 -1.87 -16.63 -5.64
CA THR A 128 -1.63 -17.02 -7.03
C THR A 128 -0.99 -15.88 -7.83
N ARG A 129 -0.48 -16.17 -9.03
CA ARG A 129 0.06 -15.15 -9.97
C ARG A 129 -1.01 -14.40 -10.74
N LYS A 130 -2.29 -14.63 -10.44
CA LYS A 130 -3.43 -13.99 -11.11
C LYS A 130 -3.70 -12.62 -10.49
N HIS A 131 -3.13 -11.60 -11.06
CA HIS A 131 -3.33 -10.20 -10.66
C HIS A 131 -3.90 -9.41 -11.83
N TYR A 132 -4.58 -8.32 -11.52
CA TYR A 132 -4.95 -7.35 -12.53
C TYR A 132 -3.67 -6.83 -13.23
N PRO A 133 -3.65 -6.76 -14.58
CA PRO A 133 -2.50 -6.25 -15.31
C PRO A 133 -2.10 -4.84 -14.82
N GLY A 134 -0.84 -4.66 -14.46
CA GLY A 134 -0.33 -3.43 -13.82
C GLY A 134 -0.47 -3.39 -12.30
N GLY A 135 -1.43 -4.12 -11.70
CA GLY A 135 -1.71 -4.10 -10.25
C GLY A 135 -0.85 -5.03 -9.39
N LYS A 136 0.11 -5.77 -9.97
CA LYS A 136 0.87 -6.80 -9.24
C LYS A 136 1.55 -6.26 -7.97
N ARG A 137 2.15 -5.07 -8.01
CA ARG A 137 2.87 -4.49 -6.88
C ARG A 137 1.94 -4.22 -5.71
N ILE A 138 0.77 -3.63 -5.97
CA ILE A 138 -0.25 -3.33 -4.95
C ILE A 138 -0.84 -4.63 -4.39
N ALA A 139 -1.17 -5.60 -5.26
CA ALA A 139 -1.71 -6.89 -4.85
C ALA A 139 -0.73 -7.68 -3.97
N LEU A 140 0.57 -7.66 -4.27
CA LEU A 140 1.59 -8.29 -3.44
C LEU A 140 1.76 -7.59 -2.10
N ALA A 141 1.75 -6.25 -2.04
CA ALA A 141 1.81 -5.51 -0.79
C ALA A 141 0.64 -5.91 0.13
N GLY A 142 -0.59 -5.96 -0.39
CA GLY A 142 -1.76 -6.40 0.37
C GLY A 142 -1.68 -7.87 0.81
N LEU A 143 -1.29 -8.78 -0.10
CA LEU A 143 -1.13 -10.19 0.24
C LEU A 143 -0.12 -10.39 1.38
N LEU A 144 1.06 -9.79 1.26
CA LEU A 144 2.13 -9.90 2.26
C LEU A 144 1.73 -9.30 3.61
N ALA A 145 1.03 -8.17 3.62
CA ALA A 145 0.48 -7.56 4.82
C ALA A 145 -0.56 -8.46 5.52
N GLY A 146 -1.36 -9.21 4.75
CA GLY A 146 -2.37 -10.13 5.28
C GLY A 146 -1.80 -11.41 5.90
N VAL A 147 -0.63 -11.88 5.48
CA VAL A 147 -0.03 -13.18 5.95
C VAL A 147 0.93 -13.04 7.14
N GLU A 148 0.88 -12.07 7.97
CA GLU A 148 1.67 -11.86 9.22
C GLU A 148 3.16 -12.25 9.22
N ARG A 149 3.63 -13.21 8.43
CA ARG A 149 5.02 -13.70 8.38
C ARG A 149 5.43 -14.18 6.99
N LEU A 150 6.40 -13.51 6.40
CA LEU A 150 7.11 -13.95 5.19
C LEU A 150 7.82 -15.31 5.37
N GLU A 151 8.19 -15.67 6.59
CA GLU A 151 8.86 -16.92 6.93
C GLU A 151 8.07 -18.17 6.52
N HIS A 152 6.73 -18.11 6.56
CA HIS A 152 5.87 -19.22 6.15
C HIS A 152 5.76 -19.37 4.62
N LEU A 153 5.85 -18.29 3.86
CA LEU A 153 5.87 -18.34 2.39
C LEU A 153 7.22 -18.90 1.87
N ALA A 154 8.31 -18.52 2.53
CA ALA A 154 9.64 -19.04 2.19
C ALA A 154 9.83 -20.52 2.58
N ALA A 155 9.23 -20.95 3.69
CA ALA A 155 9.27 -22.35 4.12
C ALA A 155 8.41 -23.25 3.22
N GLY A 156 7.21 -22.81 2.81
CA GLY A 156 6.36 -23.54 1.88
C GLY A 156 7.00 -23.68 0.49
N ALA A 157 7.57 -22.61 -0.04
CA ALA A 157 8.25 -22.62 -1.34
C ALA A 157 9.52 -23.48 -1.33
N ARG A 158 10.25 -23.56 -0.20
CA ARG A 158 11.39 -24.46 -0.03
C ARG A 158 10.96 -25.92 0.03
N ALA A 159 9.91 -26.23 0.80
CA ALA A 159 9.39 -27.59 0.92
C ALA A 159 8.88 -28.14 -0.42
N GLU A 160 8.22 -27.32 -1.25
CA GLU A 160 7.82 -27.71 -2.60
C GLU A 160 9.00 -27.91 -3.56
N PHE A 161 10.07 -27.12 -3.40
CA PHE A 161 11.28 -27.24 -4.22
C PHE A 161 12.11 -28.47 -3.84
N GLU A 162 12.23 -28.78 -2.53
CA GLU A 162 12.95 -29.96 -2.00
C GLU A 162 12.16 -31.26 -2.22
N ALA A 163 10.83 -31.22 -2.31
CA ALA A 163 9.99 -32.40 -2.59
C ALA A 163 9.86 -32.70 -4.10
N GLY A 164 10.37 -31.84 -4.97
CA GLY A 164 10.36 -31.98 -6.44
C GLY A 164 11.68 -32.52 -7.02
N GLU A 165 12.66 -32.84 -6.19
CA GLU A 165 13.89 -33.59 -6.55
C GLU A 165 13.70 -35.09 -6.21
#